data_9da7ed0cff50fd8ce0eea34b75468c72
#
_entry.id   9da7ed0cff50fd8ce0eea34b75468c72
#
_cell.length_a   1.000
_cell.length_b   1.000
_cell.length_c   1.000
_cell.angle_alpha   90.00
_cell.angle_beta   90.00
_cell.angle_gamma   90.00
#
_symmetry.space_group_name_H-M   'P 1'
#
loop_
_entity.id
_entity.type
_entity.pdbx_description
1 polymer ?
#
loop_
_entity_poly.entity_id
_entity_poly.type
_entity_poly.pdbx_seq_one_letter_code
_entity_poly.pdbx_strand_id
1 'polypeptide(L)'
;MKISGVDIRPGNILEYEGGIWKVAKIQHTQPGKGGAYMQVEMKNLQDGRKTNVRFRSADTVERVRLDTKEYQFLYEDGEQLVFMDGDTFEQINLPSDLLGDARPFLEDGMQVTLELWDEKPISVALPEQVEATIVEADAVIKGQTASSSFKPAVLENGVRVMVPPHIESGTRIVVDVYERSYIGKAG
;
A
#
# COMPACT_ATOMS: atom_id res chain seq x y z
N MET A 1 7.78 5.72 -21.61
CA MET A 1 7.30 6.94 -22.28
C MET A 1 7.82 8.16 -21.55
N LYS A 2 8.52 9.02 -22.24
CA LYS A 2 9.04 10.27 -21.64
C LYS A 2 7.91 11.26 -21.43
N ILE A 3 7.87 11.86 -20.25
CA ILE A 3 6.94 12.93 -19.91
C ILE A 3 7.72 14.15 -19.40
N SER A 4 7.10 15.32 -19.48
CA SER A 4 7.68 16.53 -18.91
C SER A 4 7.44 16.60 -17.41
N GLY A 5 8.32 17.32 -16.70
CA GLY A 5 8.17 17.52 -15.26
C GLY A 5 6.79 18.06 -14.88
N VAL A 6 6.24 18.96 -15.69
CA VAL A 6 4.90 19.53 -15.45
C VAL A 6 3.77 18.51 -15.58
N ASP A 7 4.00 17.40 -16.26
CA ASP A 7 2.99 16.35 -16.48
C ASP A 7 3.01 15.26 -15.42
N ILE A 8 3.92 15.30 -14.47
CA ILE A 8 3.99 14.33 -13.37
C ILE A 8 2.75 14.46 -12.49
N ARG A 9 2.15 13.32 -12.13
CA ARG A 9 0.95 13.27 -11.27
C ARG A 9 1.13 12.19 -10.19
N PRO A 10 0.47 12.33 -9.04
CA PRO A 10 0.44 11.26 -8.03
C PRO A 10 -0.01 9.94 -8.65
N GLY A 11 0.64 8.85 -8.25
CA GLY A 11 0.41 7.51 -8.80
C GLY A 11 1.27 7.16 -10.01
N ASN A 12 1.91 8.13 -10.64
CA ASN A 12 2.85 7.84 -11.73
C ASN A 12 4.03 7.02 -11.21
N ILE A 13 4.51 6.11 -12.04
CA ILE A 13 5.72 5.33 -11.77
C ILE A 13 6.81 5.89 -12.66
N LEU A 14 7.91 6.32 -12.04
CA LEU A 14 9.02 6.97 -12.75
C LEU A 14 10.30 6.15 -12.60
N GLU A 15 11.05 6.06 -13.68
CA GLU A 15 12.43 5.59 -13.63
C GLU A 15 13.33 6.79 -13.35
N TYR A 16 14.04 6.75 -12.23
CA TYR A 16 14.87 7.85 -11.78
C TYR A 16 16.10 7.29 -11.04
N GLU A 17 17.28 7.75 -11.46
CA GLU A 17 18.57 7.32 -10.89
C GLU A 17 18.71 5.80 -10.74
N GLY A 18 18.29 5.05 -11.75
CA GLY A 18 18.40 3.60 -11.79
C GLY A 18 17.37 2.85 -10.93
N GLY A 19 16.42 3.56 -10.32
CA GLY A 19 15.37 2.97 -9.51
C GLY A 19 13.97 3.24 -10.07
N ILE A 20 13.01 2.53 -9.52
CA ILE A 20 11.59 2.69 -9.86
C ILE A 20 10.88 3.34 -8.67
N TRP A 21 10.25 4.46 -8.92
CA TRP A 21 9.66 5.32 -7.90
C TRP A 21 8.19 5.59 -8.18
N LYS A 22 7.37 5.52 -7.14
CA LYS A 22 5.95 5.89 -7.23
C LYS A 22 5.76 7.28 -6.65
N VAL A 23 5.15 8.17 -7.43
CA VAL A 23 4.87 9.53 -7.01
C VAL A 23 3.73 9.52 -5.99
N ALA A 24 3.99 10.07 -4.80
CA ALA A 24 3.01 10.21 -3.72
C ALA A 24 2.34 11.57 -3.74
N LYS A 25 3.13 12.63 -3.86
CA LYS A 25 2.63 14.02 -3.84
C LYS A 25 3.40 14.87 -4.83
N ILE A 26 2.74 15.89 -5.33
CA ILE A 26 3.35 16.90 -6.18
C ILE A 26 2.99 18.30 -5.68
N GLN A 27 3.88 19.25 -5.92
CA GLN A 27 3.60 20.66 -5.70
C GLN A 27 4.20 21.45 -6.87
N HIS A 28 3.34 22.11 -7.61
CA HIS A 28 3.76 22.97 -8.72
C HIS A 28 4.05 24.37 -8.18
N THR A 29 5.25 24.88 -8.43
CA THR A 29 5.65 26.22 -8.01
C THR A 29 6.11 27.02 -9.21
N GLN A 30 5.55 28.22 -9.34
CA GLN A 30 5.94 29.17 -10.36
C GLN A 30 6.43 30.44 -9.68
N PRO A 31 7.75 30.55 -9.44
CA PRO A 31 8.28 31.73 -8.78
C PRO A 31 8.16 32.97 -9.66
N GLY A 32 8.12 34.17 -9.03
CA GLY A 32 8.04 35.43 -9.75
C GLY A 32 9.27 35.73 -10.60
N LYS A 33 10.42 35.13 -10.28
CA LYS A 33 11.65 35.16 -11.08
C LYS A 33 12.17 33.74 -11.23
N GLY A 34 12.41 33.30 -12.46
CA GLY A 34 12.91 31.97 -12.78
C GLY A 34 11.84 31.07 -13.38
N GLY A 35 12.23 29.87 -13.79
CA GLY A 35 11.34 28.89 -14.40
C GLY A 35 10.45 28.19 -13.38
N ALA A 36 9.27 27.78 -13.81
CA ALA A 36 8.40 26.93 -13.01
C ALA A 36 9.06 25.57 -12.74
N TYR A 37 8.79 25.02 -11.56
CA TYR A 37 9.27 23.69 -11.21
C TYR A 37 8.22 22.89 -10.48
N MET A 38 8.39 21.57 -10.52
CA MET A 38 7.53 20.61 -9.85
C MET A 38 8.32 19.95 -8.72
N GLN A 39 7.84 20.08 -7.50
CA GLN A 39 8.38 19.33 -6.36
C GLN A 39 7.65 18.01 -6.24
N VAL A 40 8.39 16.91 -6.32
CA VAL A 40 7.82 15.57 -6.39
C VAL A 40 8.31 14.76 -5.19
N GLU A 41 7.35 14.34 -4.36
CA GLU A 41 7.59 13.38 -3.29
C GLU A 41 7.28 12.00 -3.83
N MET A 42 8.25 11.10 -3.77
CA MET A 42 8.09 9.76 -4.32
C MET A 42 8.77 8.70 -3.45
N LYS A 43 8.29 7.48 -3.58
CA LYS A 43 8.77 6.33 -2.83
C LYS A 43 9.35 5.29 -3.78
N ASN A 44 10.56 4.81 -3.46
CA ASN A 44 11.18 3.73 -4.19
C ASN A 44 10.41 2.44 -3.98
N LEU A 45 10.00 1.78 -5.05
CA LEU A 45 9.20 0.56 -4.96
C LEU A 45 10.05 -0.68 -4.63
N GLN A 46 11.36 -0.61 -4.76
CA GLN A 46 12.25 -1.73 -4.51
C GLN A 46 12.75 -1.77 -3.06
N ASP A 47 13.02 -0.61 -2.46
CA ASP A 47 13.59 -0.52 -1.11
C ASP A 47 12.80 0.33 -0.11
N GLY A 48 11.73 0.97 -0.56
CA GLY A 48 10.86 1.77 0.31
C GLY A 48 11.36 3.15 0.70
N ARG A 49 12.52 3.57 0.22
CA ARG A 49 13.05 4.91 0.51
C ARG A 49 12.12 5.98 -0.05
N LYS A 50 12.00 7.08 0.68
CA LYS A 50 11.29 8.27 0.23
C LYS A 50 12.28 9.34 -0.20
N THR A 51 11.93 10.09 -1.23
CA THR A 51 12.74 11.21 -1.67
C THR A 51 11.86 12.36 -2.18
N ASN A 52 12.42 13.55 -2.14
CA ASN A 52 11.83 14.73 -2.75
C ASN A 52 12.77 15.22 -3.84
N VAL A 53 12.25 15.33 -5.06
CA VAL A 53 13.02 15.77 -6.20
C VAL A 53 12.33 16.97 -6.84
N ARG A 54 13.12 17.95 -7.19
CA ARG A 54 12.64 19.11 -7.91
C ARG A 54 12.92 18.92 -9.40
N PHE A 55 11.87 18.86 -10.19
CA PHE A 55 11.96 18.83 -11.64
C PHE A 55 11.58 20.19 -12.20
N ARG A 56 12.34 20.70 -13.15
CA ARG A 56 11.90 21.86 -13.92
C ARG A 56 10.73 21.43 -14.79
N SER A 57 9.82 22.35 -15.08
CA SER A 57 8.64 22.02 -15.91
C SER A 57 9.01 21.43 -17.27
N ALA A 58 10.13 21.85 -17.84
CA ALA A 58 10.61 21.36 -19.14
C ALA A 58 11.52 20.15 -19.06
N ASP A 59 11.94 19.71 -17.84
CA ASP A 59 12.73 18.50 -17.69
C ASP A 59 11.91 17.29 -18.15
N THR A 60 12.60 16.26 -18.66
CA THR A 60 11.95 15.02 -19.05
C THR A 60 12.31 13.91 -18.07
N VAL A 61 11.37 13.02 -17.83
CA VAL A 61 11.55 11.86 -16.99
C VAL A 61 10.84 10.67 -17.63
N GLU A 62 11.38 9.47 -17.42
CA GLU A 62 10.79 8.25 -17.97
C GLU A 62 9.65 7.77 -17.06
N ARG A 63 8.44 7.76 -17.62
CA ARG A 63 7.28 7.13 -16.98
C ARG A 63 7.22 5.68 -17.41
N VAL A 64 7.19 4.77 -16.44
CA VAL A 64 7.13 3.34 -16.71
C VAL A 64 5.78 2.78 -16.35
N ARG A 65 5.43 1.69 -17.02
CA ARG A 65 4.21 0.95 -16.75
C ARG A 65 4.59 -0.39 -16.14
N LEU A 66 3.94 -0.70 -15.01
CA LEU A 66 4.13 -2.00 -14.36
C LEU A 66 3.14 -3.00 -14.94
N ASP A 67 3.61 -4.20 -15.22
CA ASP A 67 2.76 -5.32 -15.55
C ASP A 67 2.23 -5.93 -14.26
N THR A 68 1.02 -6.47 -14.30
CA THR A 68 0.41 -7.12 -13.15
C THR A 68 0.03 -8.56 -13.50
N LYS A 69 0.20 -9.46 -12.51
CA LYS A 69 -0.24 -10.84 -12.61
C LYS A 69 -0.91 -11.28 -11.32
N GLU A 70 -1.93 -12.11 -11.45
CA GLU A 70 -2.62 -12.69 -10.30
C GLU A 70 -1.89 -13.93 -9.81
N TYR A 71 -1.61 -13.94 -8.51
CA TYR A 71 -0.98 -15.05 -7.81
C TYR A 71 -1.81 -15.40 -6.59
N GLN A 72 -1.59 -16.60 -6.06
CA GLN A 72 -2.17 -17.04 -4.80
C GLN A 72 -1.06 -17.27 -3.79
N PHE A 73 -1.20 -16.72 -2.59
CA PHE A 73 -0.28 -17.01 -1.51
C PHE A 73 -0.54 -18.43 -0.99
N LEU A 74 0.51 -19.23 -0.89
CA LEU A 74 0.40 -20.60 -0.41
C LEU A 74 0.83 -20.74 1.04
N TYR A 75 2.08 -20.42 1.34
CA TYR A 75 2.61 -20.57 2.69
C TYR A 75 3.94 -19.78 2.85
N GLU A 76 4.32 -19.64 4.10
CA GLU A 76 5.59 -19.01 4.47
C GLU A 76 6.65 -20.11 4.65
N ASP A 77 7.83 -19.89 4.06
CA ASP A 77 8.99 -20.78 4.16
C ASP A 77 10.19 -19.96 4.61
N GLY A 78 10.42 -19.91 5.93
CA GLY A 78 11.43 -19.07 6.51
C GLY A 78 11.13 -17.58 6.30
N GLU A 79 12.08 -16.84 5.72
CA GLU A 79 11.89 -15.43 5.36
C GLU A 79 11.29 -15.25 3.96
N GLN A 80 11.03 -16.34 3.27
CA GLN A 80 10.46 -16.34 1.94
C GLN A 80 8.98 -16.66 1.99
N LEU A 81 8.25 -16.12 1.05
CA LEU A 81 6.82 -16.39 0.87
C LEU A 81 6.63 -17.13 -0.46
N VAL A 82 5.85 -18.19 -0.44
CA VAL A 82 5.61 -19.00 -1.64
C VAL A 82 4.28 -18.62 -2.25
N PHE A 83 4.32 -18.25 -3.52
CA PHE A 83 3.14 -17.88 -4.31
C PHE A 83 3.02 -18.79 -5.51
N MET A 84 1.80 -18.98 -5.96
CA MET A 84 1.48 -19.78 -7.14
C MET A 84 0.81 -18.92 -8.20
N ASP A 85 1.34 -18.99 -9.44
CA ASP A 85 0.73 -18.31 -10.58
C ASP A 85 -0.69 -18.83 -10.82
N GLY A 86 -1.67 -17.93 -10.93
CA GLY A 86 -3.06 -18.28 -11.14
C GLY A 86 -3.34 -18.96 -12.49
N ASP A 87 -2.47 -18.73 -13.48
CA ASP A 87 -2.65 -19.29 -14.82
C ASP A 87 -1.82 -20.55 -15.05
N THR A 88 -0.54 -20.53 -14.70
CA THR A 88 0.40 -21.62 -15.00
C THR A 88 0.57 -22.61 -13.86
N PHE A 89 0.12 -22.25 -12.64
CA PHE A 89 0.30 -23.01 -11.40
C PHE A 89 1.76 -23.19 -10.98
N GLU A 90 2.68 -22.48 -11.60
CA GLU A 90 4.07 -22.47 -11.18
C GLU A 90 4.23 -21.72 -9.87
N GLN A 91 5.10 -22.25 -9.00
CA GLN A 91 5.37 -21.66 -7.71
C GLN A 91 6.64 -20.81 -7.76
N ILE A 92 6.60 -19.68 -7.09
CA ILE A 92 7.76 -18.79 -6.94
C ILE A 92 7.93 -18.43 -5.46
N ASN A 93 9.18 -18.17 -5.08
CA ASN A 93 9.52 -17.70 -3.75
C ASN A 93 9.89 -16.22 -3.82
N LEU A 94 9.28 -15.41 -2.95
CA LEU A 94 9.54 -13.99 -2.89
C LEU A 94 9.86 -13.57 -1.46
N PRO A 95 10.75 -12.57 -1.28
CA PRO A 95 11.01 -12.05 0.06
C PRO A 95 9.79 -11.32 0.62
N SER A 96 9.58 -11.42 1.93
CA SER A 96 8.44 -10.77 2.60
C SER A 96 8.46 -9.25 2.48
N ASP A 97 9.62 -8.66 2.21
CA ASP A 97 9.78 -7.20 2.06
C ASP A 97 8.92 -6.62 0.93
N LEU A 98 8.57 -7.43 -0.07
CA LEU A 98 7.74 -6.98 -1.20
C LEU A 98 6.31 -6.63 -0.80
N LEU A 99 5.85 -7.06 0.37
CA LEU A 99 4.54 -6.71 0.89
C LEU A 99 4.55 -5.43 1.73
N GLY A 100 5.72 -5.03 2.24
CA GLY A 100 5.80 -3.86 3.10
C GLY A 100 4.86 -3.96 4.31
N ASP A 101 4.14 -2.89 4.59
CA ASP A 101 3.23 -2.80 5.73
C ASP A 101 1.98 -3.69 5.61
N ALA A 102 1.70 -4.24 4.45
CA ALA A 102 0.56 -5.13 4.23
C ALA A 102 0.83 -6.56 4.72
N ARG A 103 2.08 -6.91 5.05
CA ARG A 103 2.48 -8.27 5.46
C ARG A 103 1.57 -8.90 6.53
N PRO A 104 1.17 -8.20 7.62
CA PRO A 104 0.32 -8.79 8.65
C PRO A 104 -1.05 -9.23 8.16
N PHE A 105 -1.53 -8.70 7.05
CA PHE A 105 -2.84 -9.03 6.48
C PHE A 105 -2.81 -10.21 5.51
N LEU A 106 -1.63 -10.72 5.18
CA LEU A 106 -1.49 -11.85 4.27
C LEU A 106 -1.96 -13.14 4.95
N GLU A 107 -2.87 -13.84 4.30
CA GLU A 107 -3.42 -15.12 4.78
C GLU A 107 -3.21 -16.22 3.75
N ASP A 108 -3.06 -17.46 4.22
CA ASP A 108 -2.91 -18.62 3.36
C ASP A 108 -4.10 -18.73 2.38
N GLY A 109 -3.80 -18.95 1.11
CA GLY A 109 -4.80 -19.05 0.07
C GLY A 109 -5.29 -17.71 -0.50
N MET A 110 -4.79 -16.59 0.01
CA MET A 110 -5.21 -15.27 -0.44
C MET A 110 -4.77 -14.99 -1.88
N GLN A 111 -5.69 -14.40 -2.66
CA GLN A 111 -5.36 -13.91 -4.00
C GLN A 111 -4.64 -12.55 -3.88
N VAL A 112 -3.52 -12.43 -4.57
CA VAL A 112 -2.71 -11.22 -4.56
C VAL A 112 -2.40 -10.80 -5.99
N THR A 113 -2.01 -9.55 -6.16
CA THR A 113 -1.57 -9.02 -7.45
C THR A 113 -0.08 -8.74 -7.38
N LEU A 114 0.68 -9.40 -8.23
CA LEU A 114 2.11 -9.17 -8.34
C LEU A 114 2.36 -8.07 -9.36
N GLU A 115 3.12 -7.05 -8.96
CA GLU A 115 3.53 -5.99 -9.85
C GLU A 115 4.94 -6.26 -10.35
N LEU A 116 5.13 -6.19 -11.67
CA LEU A 116 6.37 -6.56 -12.35
C LEU A 116 6.89 -5.39 -13.18
N TRP A 117 8.19 -5.21 -13.11
CA TRP A 117 8.90 -4.31 -14.00
C TRP A 117 9.99 -5.11 -14.72
N ASP A 118 9.92 -5.13 -16.05
CA ASP A 118 10.84 -5.90 -16.87
C ASP A 118 10.92 -7.37 -16.41
N GLU A 119 9.74 -7.97 -16.23
CA GLU A 119 9.53 -9.35 -15.76
C GLU A 119 10.03 -9.64 -14.33
N LYS A 120 10.52 -8.63 -13.61
CA LYS A 120 10.98 -8.79 -12.22
C LYS A 120 9.90 -8.36 -11.25
N PRO A 121 9.56 -9.20 -10.25
CA PRO A 121 8.63 -8.80 -9.19
C PRO A 121 9.21 -7.65 -8.37
N ILE A 122 8.44 -6.58 -8.22
CA ILE A 122 8.85 -5.42 -7.43
C ILE A 122 7.94 -5.14 -6.24
N SER A 123 6.70 -5.60 -6.28
CA SER A 123 5.79 -5.51 -5.14
C SER A 123 4.69 -6.55 -5.25
N VAL A 124 4.09 -6.86 -4.09
CA VAL A 124 2.90 -7.71 -3.98
C VAL A 124 1.79 -6.87 -3.37
N ALA A 125 0.71 -6.71 -4.09
CA ALA A 125 -0.46 -5.95 -3.64
C ALA A 125 -1.55 -6.92 -3.15
N LEU A 126 -2.02 -6.69 -1.92
CA LEU A 126 -3.16 -7.39 -1.37
C LEU A 126 -4.45 -6.72 -1.84
N PRO A 127 -5.61 -7.39 -1.68
CA PRO A 127 -6.89 -6.69 -1.82
C PRO A 127 -6.91 -5.45 -0.92
N GLU A 128 -7.49 -4.38 -1.39
CA GLU A 128 -7.56 -3.12 -0.62
C GLU A 128 -8.29 -3.29 0.70
N GLN A 129 -9.31 -4.15 0.71
CA GLN A 129 -10.14 -4.41 1.89
C GLN A 129 -10.11 -5.90 2.23
N VAL A 130 -9.99 -6.18 3.51
CA VAL A 130 -10.06 -7.55 4.04
C VAL A 130 -10.95 -7.58 5.27
N GLU A 131 -11.47 -8.76 5.59
CA GLU A 131 -12.17 -8.99 6.84
C GLU A 131 -11.18 -9.42 7.92
N ALA A 132 -11.38 -8.94 9.13
CA ALA A 132 -10.57 -9.33 10.28
C ALA A 132 -11.42 -9.29 11.55
N THR A 133 -11.06 -10.13 12.51
CA THR A 133 -11.73 -10.19 13.79
C THR A 133 -10.98 -9.35 14.82
N ILE A 134 -11.73 -8.53 15.57
CA ILE A 134 -11.18 -7.76 16.68
C ILE A 134 -10.99 -8.70 17.87
N VAL A 135 -9.77 -8.76 18.39
CA VAL A 135 -9.45 -9.58 19.57
C VAL A 135 -9.37 -8.77 20.84
N GLU A 136 -9.20 -7.45 20.74
CA GLU A 136 -9.13 -6.55 21.88
C GLU A 136 -9.75 -5.20 21.51
N ALA A 137 -10.69 -4.72 22.33
CA ALA A 137 -11.26 -3.40 22.19
C ALA A 137 -11.84 -2.99 23.56
N ASP A 138 -11.70 -1.71 23.89
CA ASP A 138 -12.28 -1.19 25.12
C ASP A 138 -13.80 -1.28 25.10
N ALA A 139 -14.39 -1.68 26.22
CA ALA A 139 -15.83 -1.75 26.36
C ALA A 139 -16.42 -0.34 26.40
N VAL A 140 -17.66 -0.21 25.88
CA VAL A 140 -18.43 1.03 26.03
C VAL A 140 -18.88 1.15 27.47
N ILE A 141 -18.54 2.26 28.13
CA ILE A 141 -18.97 2.53 29.47
C ILE A 141 -20.36 3.19 29.42
N LYS A 142 -21.38 2.55 30.01
CA LYS A 142 -22.74 3.12 30.13
C LYS A 142 -22.68 4.43 30.90
N GLY A 143 -23.30 5.48 30.35
CA GLY A 143 -23.42 6.77 31.00
C GLY A 143 -22.40 7.81 30.62
N GLN A 144 -21.39 7.44 29.84
CA GLN A 144 -20.59 8.46 29.16
C GLN A 144 -21.38 8.95 27.96
N THR A 145 -21.52 10.28 27.87
CA THR A 145 -22.02 10.90 26.64
C THR A 145 -21.24 10.30 25.47
N ALA A 146 -21.98 9.74 24.54
CA ALA A 146 -21.42 9.17 23.34
C ALA A 146 -20.58 10.22 22.63
N SER A 147 -19.28 10.26 22.93
CA SER A 147 -18.39 10.96 22.06
C SER A 147 -18.37 10.14 20.78
N SER A 148 -18.54 10.81 19.64
CA SER A 148 -18.41 10.20 18.34
C SER A 148 -16.96 9.79 18.03
N SER A 149 -16.07 9.86 19.02
CA SER A 149 -14.64 9.56 18.87
C SER A 149 -14.43 8.06 18.76
N PHE A 150 -13.62 7.67 17.78
CA PHE A 150 -13.21 6.29 17.62
C PHE A 150 -12.31 5.88 18.79
N LYS A 151 -12.28 4.58 19.07
CA LYS A 151 -11.43 3.98 20.09
C LYS A 151 -10.44 3.00 19.46
N PRO A 152 -9.27 2.77 20.09
CA PRO A 152 -8.33 1.78 19.60
C PRO A 152 -8.84 0.35 19.77
N ALA A 153 -8.54 -0.47 18.79
CA ALA A 153 -8.81 -1.90 18.81
C ALA A 153 -7.62 -2.65 18.21
N VAL A 154 -7.49 -3.92 18.54
CA VAL A 154 -6.44 -4.79 18.00
C VAL A 154 -7.09 -5.92 17.23
N LEU A 155 -6.62 -6.13 16.01
CA LEU A 155 -7.06 -7.21 15.13
C LEU A 155 -6.33 -8.51 15.48
N GLU A 156 -6.88 -9.64 15.03
CA GLU A 156 -6.30 -10.96 15.22
C GLU A 156 -4.86 -11.10 14.67
N ASN A 157 -4.49 -10.26 13.69
CA ASN A 157 -3.14 -10.22 13.14
C ASN A 157 -2.19 -9.27 13.91
N GLY A 158 -2.66 -8.68 15.01
CA GLY A 158 -1.85 -7.77 15.82
C GLY A 158 -1.87 -6.31 15.38
N VAL A 159 -2.52 -5.98 14.28
CA VAL A 159 -2.58 -4.61 13.79
C VAL A 159 -3.60 -3.81 14.60
N ARG A 160 -3.24 -2.57 14.93
CA ARG A 160 -4.12 -1.64 15.63
C ARG A 160 -4.92 -0.82 14.64
N VAL A 161 -6.21 -0.69 14.90
CA VAL A 161 -7.11 0.14 14.11
C VAL A 161 -7.99 0.96 15.04
N MET A 162 -8.47 2.11 14.55
CA MET A 162 -9.46 2.90 15.26
C MET A 162 -10.85 2.49 14.81
N VAL A 163 -11.72 2.18 15.74
CA VAL A 163 -13.08 1.71 15.46
C VAL A 163 -14.12 2.58 16.17
N PRO A 164 -15.38 2.61 15.67
CA PRO A 164 -16.46 3.29 16.38
C PRO A 164 -16.65 2.75 17.81
N PRO A 165 -17.15 3.57 18.75
CA PRO A 165 -17.26 3.15 20.16
C PRO A 165 -18.10 1.90 20.41
N HIS A 166 -19.08 1.61 19.56
CA HIS A 166 -19.99 0.46 19.71
C HIS A 166 -19.39 -0.87 19.25
N ILE A 167 -18.22 -0.86 18.64
CA ILE A 167 -17.55 -2.08 18.17
C ILE A 167 -16.86 -2.77 19.34
N GLU A 168 -17.17 -4.03 19.55
CA GLU A 168 -16.66 -4.82 20.66
C GLU A 168 -15.69 -5.91 20.20
N SER A 169 -14.91 -6.41 21.15
CA SER A 169 -14.07 -7.59 20.95
C SER A 169 -14.91 -8.77 20.44
N GLY A 170 -14.36 -9.54 19.49
CA GLY A 170 -15.06 -10.65 18.83
C GLY A 170 -15.84 -10.24 17.58
N THR A 171 -15.97 -8.94 17.30
CA THR A 171 -16.65 -8.46 16.10
C THR A 171 -15.76 -8.65 14.88
N ARG A 172 -16.36 -9.16 13.80
CA ARG A 172 -15.68 -9.21 12.50
C ARG A 172 -15.97 -7.94 11.71
N ILE A 173 -14.92 -7.30 11.24
CA ILE A 173 -15.00 -6.02 10.54
C ILE A 173 -14.28 -6.08 9.20
N VAL A 174 -14.59 -5.12 8.34
CA VAL A 174 -13.86 -4.86 7.11
C VAL A 174 -12.90 -3.70 7.36
N VAL A 175 -11.64 -3.90 7.00
CA VAL A 175 -10.60 -2.88 7.14
C VAL A 175 -9.91 -2.62 5.81
N ASP A 176 -9.45 -1.40 5.62
CA ASP A 176 -8.56 -1.06 4.52
C ASP A 176 -7.13 -1.47 4.92
N VAL A 177 -6.50 -2.29 4.10
CA VAL A 177 -5.18 -2.87 4.39
C VAL A 177 -4.10 -1.79 4.46
N TYR A 178 -4.12 -0.84 3.54
CA TYR A 178 -3.06 0.16 3.41
C TYR A 178 -3.24 1.35 4.33
N GLU A 179 -4.49 1.78 4.52
CA GLU A 179 -4.83 2.86 5.44
C GLU A 179 -4.91 2.37 6.89
N ARG A 180 -5.05 1.06 7.11
CA ARG A 180 -5.29 0.43 8.41
C ARG A 180 -6.48 1.08 9.12
N SER A 181 -7.57 1.22 8.37
CA SER A 181 -8.77 1.93 8.82
C SER A 181 -10.00 1.04 8.77
N TYR A 182 -10.91 1.30 9.70
CA TYR A 182 -12.21 0.65 9.77
C TYR A 182 -13.10 1.11 8.61
N ILE A 183 -13.69 0.17 7.89
CA ILE A 183 -14.62 0.44 6.79
C ILE A 183 -16.07 0.17 7.24
N GLY A 184 -16.32 -0.95 7.91
CA GLY A 184 -17.64 -1.35 8.35
C GLY A 184 -17.63 -2.70 9.03
N LYS A 185 -18.80 -3.17 9.49
CA LYS A 185 -18.93 -4.55 9.96
C LYS A 185 -18.93 -5.48 8.78
N ALA A 186 -18.29 -6.65 8.94
CA ALA A 186 -18.41 -7.74 7.97
C ALA A 186 -19.84 -8.30 8.03
N GLY A 187 -20.42 -8.45 6.86
CA GLY A 187 -21.81 -8.83 6.86
C GLY A 187 -22.20 -9.88 5.91
#